data_99b181530ff990b139c86f89166a0c8a
#
_entry.id   99b181530ff990b139c86f89166a0c8a
#
_cell.length_a   1.000
_cell.length_b   1.000
_cell.length_c   1.000
_cell.angle_alpha   90.00
_cell.angle_beta   90.00
_cell.angle_gamma   90.00
#
_symmetry.space_group_name_H-M   'P 1'
#
loop_
_entity.id
_entity.type
_entity.pdbx_description
1 polymer ?
#
loop_
_entity_poly.entity_id
_entity_poly.type
_entity_poly.pdbx_seq_one_letter_code
_entity_poly.pdbx_strand_id
1 'polypeptide(L)'
;DRYGRRPVLLLGIFGLGIMFLVPALSQSLPVILFSRILGGMFAGNIAVGQAYISDVTDKADRAAAFGKLGACFGIGFILGPALGGILGENDVRLPFFIAGCLSLLNFLYGIFVLPESLKTREHRAINFKTLNPLSSLARLTKFKYIGALIAVIALSGFAQSMLHSTWTLFTNFRFHWTPFNIGLSLVVMGLVTAVVQGFLLKKLLKLFGEQKLILYGLGSGALA
;
A
#
# COMPACT_ATOMS: atom_id res chain seq x y z
N ASP A 1 -5.55 6.70 -18.46
CA ASP A 1 -5.97 6.09 -19.73
C ASP A 1 -5.39 6.79 -21.00
N ARG A 2 -4.92 8.03 -20.89
CA ARG A 2 -4.36 8.78 -22.05
C ARG A 2 -3.00 8.25 -22.50
N TYR A 3 -2.13 7.93 -21.56
CA TYR A 3 -0.73 7.52 -21.84
C TYR A 3 -0.54 6.00 -21.90
N GLY A 4 -1.56 5.23 -21.56
CA GLY A 4 -1.47 3.80 -21.35
C GLY A 4 -1.18 3.45 -19.88
N ARG A 5 -1.39 2.18 -19.51
CA ARG A 5 -1.14 1.69 -18.14
C ARG A 5 0.34 1.42 -17.88
N ARG A 6 1.02 0.84 -18.87
CA ARG A 6 2.43 0.47 -18.76
C ARG A 6 3.36 1.63 -18.46
N PRO A 7 3.36 2.77 -19.21
CA PRO A 7 4.25 3.89 -18.93
C PRO A 7 4.02 4.50 -17.55
N VAL A 8 2.76 4.58 -17.11
CA VAL A 8 2.41 5.14 -15.79
C VAL A 8 2.91 4.23 -14.67
N LEU A 9 2.75 2.90 -14.81
CA LEU A 9 3.28 1.91 -13.86
C LEU A 9 4.81 2.00 -13.78
N LEU A 10 5.49 2.00 -14.92
CA LEU A 10 6.95 2.06 -14.99
C LEU A 10 7.49 3.35 -14.38
N LEU A 11 6.88 4.50 -14.71
CA LEU A 11 7.26 5.79 -14.12
C LEU A 11 7.08 5.79 -12.60
N GLY A 12 5.97 5.23 -12.12
CA GLY A 12 5.70 5.11 -10.69
C GLY A 12 6.70 4.22 -9.97
N ILE A 13 7.04 3.04 -10.52
CA ILE A 13 8.03 2.12 -9.93
C ILE A 13 9.42 2.76 -9.94
N PHE A 14 9.82 3.38 -11.04
CA PHE A 14 11.10 4.09 -11.16
C PHE A 14 11.20 5.23 -10.15
N GLY A 15 10.19 6.11 -10.14
CA GLY A 15 10.15 7.24 -9.20
C GLY A 15 10.20 6.78 -7.74
N LEU A 16 9.46 5.73 -7.39
CA LEU A 16 9.47 5.15 -6.05
C LEU A 16 10.87 4.61 -5.69
N GLY A 17 11.54 3.92 -6.63
CA GLY A 17 12.90 3.40 -6.44
C GLY A 17 13.90 4.52 -6.13
N ILE A 18 13.88 5.60 -6.90
CA ILE A 18 14.71 6.77 -6.63
C ILE A 18 14.38 7.38 -5.26
N MET A 19 13.09 7.53 -4.93
CA MET A 19 12.68 8.10 -3.64
C MET A 19 13.03 7.22 -2.44
N PHE A 20 13.29 5.94 -2.62
CA PHE A 20 13.87 5.07 -1.59
C PHE A 20 15.39 5.23 -1.48
N LEU A 21 16.12 5.46 -2.58
CA LEU A 21 17.57 5.67 -2.52
C LEU A 21 17.94 7.01 -1.90
N VAL A 22 17.12 8.04 -2.03
CA VAL A 22 17.39 9.36 -1.46
C VAL A 22 17.63 9.31 0.06
N PRO A 23 16.76 8.76 0.93
CA PRO A 23 17.04 8.66 2.37
C PRO A 23 18.16 7.68 2.72
N ALA A 24 18.45 6.70 1.85
CA ALA A 24 19.60 5.82 2.03
C ALA A 24 20.92 6.57 1.92
N LEU A 25 20.99 7.57 1.04
CA LEU A 25 22.23 8.31 0.73
C LEU A 25 22.30 9.68 1.40
N SER A 26 21.18 10.27 1.81
CA SER A 26 21.12 11.61 2.39
C SER A 26 21.29 11.59 3.90
N GLN A 27 21.92 12.66 4.41
CA GLN A 27 21.99 12.98 5.86
C GLN A 27 21.10 14.17 6.21
N SER A 28 20.51 14.82 5.22
CA SER A 28 19.72 16.04 5.39
C SER A 28 18.24 15.70 5.63
N LEU A 29 17.71 16.07 6.80
CA LEU A 29 16.30 15.87 7.14
C LEU A 29 15.32 16.51 6.13
N PRO A 30 15.53 17.76 5.66
CA PRO A 30 14.66 18.32 4.60
C PRO A 30 14.64 17.50 3.31
N VAL A 31 15.79 16.95 2.89
CA VAL A 31 15.88 16.11 1.68
C VAL A 31 15.13 14.80 1.87
N ILE A 32 15.25 14.17 3.05
CA ILE A 32 14.50 12.98 3.40
C ILE A 32 13.00 13.27 3.39
N LEU A 33 12.56 14.35 4.02
CA LEU A 33 11.15 14.75 4.05
C LEU A 33 10.61 14.99 2.63
N PHE A 34 11.35 15.73 1.81
CA PHE A 34 10.98 15.96 0.41
C PHE A 34 10.85 14.66 -0.38
N SER A 35 11.78 13.72 -0.19
CA SER A 35 11.70 12.40 -0.83
C SER A 35 10.46 11.62 -0.39
N ARG A 36 10.01 11.74 0.86
CA ARG A 36 8.78 11.09 1.34
C ARG A 36 7.53 11.68 0.70
N ILE A 37 7.48 13.00 0.54
CA ILE A 37 6.37 13.69 -0.14
C ILE A 37 6.28 13.24 -1.60
N LEU A 38 7.40 13.30 -2.33
CA LEU A 38 7.44 12.84 -3.74
C LEU A 38 7.17 11.33 -3.86
N GLY A 39 7.72 10.51 -2.94
CA GLY A 39 7.46 9.08 -2.91
C GLY A 39 5.98 8.75 -2.75
N GLY A 40 5.26 9.53 -1.94
CA GLY A 40 3.81 9.42 -1.82
C GLY A 40 3.05 9.66 -3.14
N MET A 41 3.53 10.58 -3.98
CA MET A 41 2.94 10.80 -5.31
C MET A 41 3.13 9.58 -6.23
N PHE A 42 4.27 8.90 -6.16
CA PHE A 42 4.54 7.68 -6.94
C PHE A 42 3.83 6.44 -6.39
N ALA A 43 3.44 6.43 -5.10
CA ALA A 43 2.74 5.32 -4.47
C ALA A 43 1.31 5.07 -5.02
N GLY A 44 0.72 6.02 -5.76
CA GLY A 44 -0.54 5.84 -6.49
C GLY A 44 -0.54 4.71 -7.53
N ASN A 45 0.60 4.09 -7.75
CA ASN A 45 0.87 2.96 -8.63
C ASN A 45 -0.01 1.74 -8.38
N ILE A 46 -0.44 1.50 -7.13
CA ILE A 46 -1.27 0.36 -6.73
C ILE A 46 -2.61 0.36 -7.49
N ALA A 47 -3.26 1.52 -7.58
CA ALA A 47 -4.53 1.65 -8.30
C ALA A 47 -4.37 1.39 -9.80
N VAL A 48 -3.26 1.85 -10.41
CA VAL A 48 -2.95 1.59 -11.81
C VAL A 48 -2.64 0.11 -12.04
N GLY A 49 -1.93 -0.54 -11.11
CA GLY A 49 -1.67 -1.99 -11.14
C GLY A 49 -2.93 -2.83 -11.06
N GLN A 50 -3.86 -2.46 -10.18
CA GLN A 50 -5.17 -3.14 -10.09
C GLN A 50 -5.99 -2.97 -11.39
N ALA A 51 -5.97 -1.77 -11.98
CA ALA A 51 -6.62 -1.53 -13.25
C ALA A 51 -5.96 -2.35 -14.37
N TYR A 52 -4.62 -2.39 -14.42
CA TYR A 52 -3.87 -3.21 -15.37
C TYR A 52 -4.28 -4.69 -15.29
N ILE A 53 -4.30 -5.28 -14.08
CA ILE A 53 -4.75 -6.67 -13.86
C ILE A 53 -6.18 -6.86 -14.36
N SER A 54 -7.07 -5.91 -14.10
CA SER A 54 -8.45 -5.95 -14.58
C SER A 54 -8.56 -5.92 -16.10
N ASP A 55 -7.63 -5.21 -16.79
CA ASP A 55 -7.62 -5.07 -18.25
C ASP A 55 -7.11 -6.36 -18.94
N VAL A 56 -6.14 -7.06 -18.34
CA VAL A 56 -5.49 -8.25 -18.91
C VAL A 56 -6.12 -9.57 -18.47
N THR A 57 -7.10 -9.53 -17.55
CA THR A 57 -7.72 -10.73 -16.98
C THR A 57 -9.20 -10.82 -17.37
N ASP A 58 -9.62 -11.98 -17.85
CA ASP A 58 -11.02 -12.26 -18.15
C ASP A 58 -11.91 -12.15 -16.91
N LYS A 59 -13.18 -11.77 -17.11
CA LYS A 59 -14.13 -11.53 -16.02
C LYS A 59 -14.26 -12.73 -15.06
N ALA A 60 -14.18 -13.94 -15.57
CA ALA A 60 -14.28 -15.16 -14.77
C ALA A 60 -13.08 -15.34 -13.82
N ASP A 61 -11.88 -14.93 -14.24
CA ASP A 61 -10.63 -15.14 -13.52
C ASP A 61 -10.19 -13.97 -12.66
N ARG A 62 -10.89 -12.84 -12.74
CA ARG A 62 -10.54 -11.62 -11.97
C ARG A 62 -10.43 -11.86 -10.48
N ALA A 63 -11.36 -12.61 -9.90
CA ALA A 63 -11.33 -12.91 -8.47
C ALA A 63 -10.05 -13.66 -8.06
N ALA A 64 -9.61 -14.61 -8.88
CA ALA A 64 -8.38 -15.37 -8.66
C ALA A 64 -7.14 -14.48 -8.83
N ALA A 65 -7.12 -13.59 -9.84
CA ALA A 65 -6.01 -12.66 -10.08
C ALA A 65 -5.85 -11.65 -8.93
N PHE A 66 -6.95 -11.07 -8.45
CA PHE A 66 -6.92 -10.20 -7.28
C PHE A 66 -6.57 -10.96 -6.00
N GLY A 67 -6.95 -12.23 -5.88
CA GLY A 67 -6.52 -13.11 -4.80
C GLY A 67 -5.00 -13.31 -4.77
N LYS A 68 -4.38 -13.55 -5.93
CA LYS A 68 -2.91 -13.63 -6.06
C LYS A 68 -2.24 -12.31 -5.67
N LEU A 69 -2.78 -11.18 -6.12
CA LEU A 69 -2.27 -9.85 -5.73
C LEU A 69 -2.33 -9.67 -4.22
N GLY A 70 -3.45 -10.03 -3.59
CA GLY A 70 -3.59 -9.99 -2.13
C GLY A 70 -2.58 -10.86 -1.40
N ALA A 71 -2.30 -12.07 -1.92
CA ALA A 71 -1.28 -12.95 -1.38
C ALA A 71 0.13 -12.33 -1.48
N CYS A 72 0.47 -11.69 -2.60
CA CYS A 72 1.74 -10.95 -2.75
C CYS A 72 1.86 -9.81 -1.72
N PHE A 73 0.79 -9.05 -1.50
CA PHE A 73 0.77 -8.02 -0.44
C PHE A 73 0.97 -8.64 0.95
N GLY A 74 0.32 -9.76 1.24
CA GLY A 74 0.48 -10.48 2.52
C GLY A 74 1.92 -10.92 2.75
N ILE A 75 2.55 -11.53 1.74
CA ILE A 75 3.96 -11.93 1.79
C ILE A 75 4.86 -10.70 2.00
N GLY A 76 4.63 -9.63 1.24
CA GLY A 76 5.40 -8.39 1.37
C GLY A 76 5.24 -7.75 2.76
N PHE A 77 4.07 -7.85 3.37
CA PHE A 77 3.80 -7.33 4.72
C PHE A 77 4.51 -8.12 5.82
N ILE A 78 4.84 -9.39 5.58
CA ILE A 78 5.64 -10.22 6.50
C ILE A 78 7.13 -10.00 6.23
N LEU A 79 7.56 -10.11 4.97
CA LEU A 79 8.97 -10.02 4.61
C LEU A 79 9.54 -8.60 4.76
N GLY A 80 8.72 -7.56 4.52
CA GLY A 80 9.15 -6.16 4.64
C GLY A 80 9.69 -5.83 6.03
N PRO A 81 8.89 -5.96 7.09
CA PRO A 81 9.35 -5.73 8.45
C PRO A 81 10.46 -6.70 8.91
N ALA A 82 10.43 -7.95 8.47
CA ALA A 82 11.47 -8.92 8.80
C ALA A 82 12.83 -8.46 8.25
N LEU A 83 12.89 -8.17 6.96
CA LEU A 83 14.11 -7.67 6.32
C LEU A 83 14.50 -6.29 6.85
N GLY A 84 13.50 -5.42 7.06
CA GLY A 84 13.72 -4.08 7.63
C GLY A 84 14.32 -4.13 9.03
N GLY A 85 13.87 -5.06 9.88
CA GLY A 85 14.42 -5.27 11.22
C GLY A 85 15.85 -5.82 11.20
N ILE A 86 16.09 -6.87 10.41
CA ILE A 86 17.43 -7.51 10.31
C ILE A 86 18.46 -6.53 9.74
N LEU A 87 18.12 -5.87 8.65
CA LEU A 87 19.03 -4.94 7.97
C LEU A 87 19.22 -3.64 8.77
N GLY A 88 18.13 -3.17 9.39
CA GLY A 88 18.13 -1.93 10.19
C GLY A 88 18.90 -2.05 11.51
N GLU A 89 19.16 -3.27 11.99
CA GLU A 89 20.02 -3.52 13.16
C GLU A 89 21.46 -3.08 12.89
N ASN A 90 21.97 -3.30 11.68
CA ASN A 90 23.32 -2.90 11.30
C ASN A 90 23.38 -1.43 10.88
N ASP A 91 22.48 -1.00 10.02
CA ASP A 91 22.36 0.38 9.56
C ASP A 91 20.91 0.67 9.14
N VAL A 92 20.30 1.67 9.74
CA VAL A 92 18.92 2.11 9.44
C VAL A 92 18.70 2.55 7.99
N ARG A 93 19.77 2.76 7.22
CA ARG A 93 19.74 3.15 5.82
C ARG A 93 19.67 1.96 4.88
N LEU A 94 20.23 0.80 5.28
CA LEU A 94 20.27 -0.41 4.46
C LEU A 94 18.89 -0.86 3.94
N PRO A 95 17.82 -0.88 4.75
CA PRO A 95 16.49 -1.23 4.26
C PRO A 95 16.03 -0.33 3.10
N PHE A 96 16.30 0.96 3.18
CA PHE A 96 15.95 1.91 2.12
C PHE A 96 16.77 1.69 0.85
N PHE A 97 18.06 1.43 1.00
CA PHE A 97 18.94 1.15 -0.12
C PHE A 97 18.49 -0.11 -0.87
N ILE A 98 18.25 -1.20 -0.14
CA ILE A 98 17.81 -2.47 -0.73
C ILE A 98 16.42 -2.33 -1.36
N ALA A 99 15.47 -1.64 -0.71
CA ALA A 99 14.16 -1.38 -1.28
C ALA A 99 14.24 -0.55 -2.58
N GLY A 100 15.12 0.44 -2.63
CA GLY A 100 15.38 1.23 -3.82
C GLY A 100 15.96 0.39 -4.96
N CYS A 101 16.97 -0.42 -4.68
CA CYS A 101 17.57 -1.34 -5.67
C CYS A 101 16.53 -2.35 -6.19
N LEU A 102 15.74 -2.97 -5.30
CA LEU A 102 14.69 -3.91 -5.70
C LEU A 102 13.63 -3.23 -6.57
N SER A 103 13.25 -1.99 -6.25
CA SER A 103 12.29 -1.23 -7.06
C SER A 103 12.86 -0.92 -8.45
N LEU A 104 14.13 -0.55 -8.56
CA LEU A 104 14.78 -0.31 -9.86
C LEU A 104 14.96 -1.60 -10.66
N LEU A 105 15.28 -2.72 -10.02
CA LEU A 105 15.30 -4.03 -10.67
C LEU A 105 13.91 -4.41 -11.18
N ASN A 106 12.86 -4.17 -10.40
CA ASN A 106 11.48 -4.38 -10.81
C ASN A 106 11.09 -3.46 -11.99
N PHE A 107 11.56 -2.22 -12.01
CA PHE A 107 11.39 -1.31 -13.15
C PHE A 107 12.04 -1.89 -14.42
N LEU A 108 13.28 -2.35 -14.34
CA LEU A 108 13.98 -2.97 -15.46
C LEU A 108 13.21 -4.22 -15.93
N TYR A 109 12.84 -5.10 -15.01
CA TYR A 109 12.01 -6.26 -15.34
C TYR A 109 10.72 -5.85 -16.06
N GLY A 110 10.03 -4.83 -15.56
CA GLY A 110 8.79 -4.31 -16.16
C GLY A 110 8.98 -3.76 -17.58
N ILE A 111 10.14 -3.17 -17.89
CA ILE A 111 10.45 -2.71 -19.26
C ILE A 111 10.42 -3.87 -20.26
N PHE A 112 10.99 -5.02 -19.89
CA PHE A 112 11.12 -6.17 -20.79
C PHE A 112 9.89 -7.07 -20.82
N VAL A 113 9.16 -7.18 -19.70
CA VAL A 113 8.12 -8.20 -19.54
C VAL A 113 6.71 -7.63 -19.61
N LEU A 114 6.50 -6.35 -19.24
CA LEU A 114 5.15 -5.80 -19.12
C LEU A 114 4.64 -5.28 -20.48
N PRO A 115 3.63 -5.93 -21.12
CA PRO A 115 3.00 -5.40 -22.33
C PRO A 115 2.06 -4.23 -21.99
N GLU A 116 1.64 -3.46 -22.98
CA GLU A 116 0.59 -2.45 -22.79
C GLU A 116 -0.79 -3.13 -22.73
N SER A 117 -1.56 -2.82 -21.68
CA SER A 117 -2.89 -3.43 -21.49
C SER A 117 -4.01 -2.67 -22.19
N LEU A 118 -3.84 -1.38 -22.42
CA LEU A 118 -4.86 -0.55 -23.07
C LEU A 118 -4.81 -0.71 -24.58
N LYS A 119 -5.81 -1.38 -25.15
CA LYS A 119 -5.97 -1.55 -26.60
C LYS A 119 -6.39 -0.26 -27.30
N THR A 120 -7.19 0.57 -26.66
CA THR A 120 -7.69 1.86 -27.18
C THR A 120 -7.36 2.99 -26.21
N ARG A 121 -6.58 3.96 -26.68
CA ARG A 121 -6.27 5.16 -25.91
C ARG A 121 -7.39 6.18 -26.04
N GLU A 122 -8.09 6.48 -24.97
CA GLU A 122 -9.04 7.60 -24.96
C GLU A 122 -8.28 8.92 -24.86
N HIS A 123 -8.34 9.74 -25.91
CA HIS A 123 -7.79 11.09 -25.92
C HIS A 123 -8.72 12.06 -25.19
N ARG A 124 -9.01 11.82 -23.92
CA ARG A 124 -9.71 12.78 -23.08
C ARG A 124 -8.79 13.94 -22.73
N ALA A 125 -9.22 15.18 -22.98
CA ALA A 125 -8.52 16.37 -22.52
C ALA A 125 -8.36 16.34 -21.00
N ILE A 126 -7.15 16.64 -20.50
CA ILE A 126 -6.90 16.76 -19.07
C ILE A 126 -7.68 17.97 -18.57
N ASN A 127 -8.75 17.73 -17.85
CA ASN A 127 -9.49 18.77 -17.18
C ASN A 127 -9.00 18.84 -15.72
N PHE A 128 -8.25 19.87 -15.37
CA PHE A 128 -7.72 20.06 -14.01
C PHE A 128 -8.82 20.10 -12.94
N LYS A 129 -10.06 20.46 -13.30
CA LYS A 129 -11.21 20.39 -12.40
C LYS A 129 -11.59 18.95 -12.03
N THR A 130 -11.33 17.96 -12.91
CA THR A 130 -11.61 16.54 -12.62
C THR A 130 -10.44 15.85 -11.89
N LEU A 131 -9.24 16.42 -11.91
CA LEU A 131 -8.08 15.95 -11.17
C LEU A 131 -8.10 16.37 -9.69
N ASN A 132 -8.96 17.30 -9.30
CA ASN A 132 -9.08 17.72 -7.92
C ASN A 132 -9.70 16.56 -7.07
N PRO A 133 -8.95 15.95 -6.13
CA PRO A 133 -9.44 14.86 -5.30
C PRO A 133 -10.67 15.26 -4.48
N LEU A 134 -10.78 16.53 -4.08
CA LEU A 134 -11.92 17.06 -3.34
C LEU A 134 -13.20 17.06 -4.20
N SER A 135 -13.09 17.32 -5.51
CA SER A 135 -14.23 17.28 -6.41
C SER A 135 -14.74 15.85 -6.64
N SER A 136 -13.83 14.88 -6.63
CA SER A 136 -14.15 13.46 -6.73
C SER A 136 -14.85 12.97 -5.46
N LEU A 137 -14.35 13.35 -4.28
CA LEU A 137 -14.99 13.10 -3.00
C LEU A 137 -16.39 13.77 -2.92
N ALA A 138 -16.50 15.02 -3.33
CA ALA A 138 -17.78 15.74 -3.34
C ALA A 138 -18.84 15.12 -4.28
N ARG A 139 -18.44 14.42 -5.34
CA ARG A 139 -19.35 13.64 -6.18
C ARG A 139 -19.86 12.37 -5.48
N LEU A 140 -18.99 11.70 -4.73
CA LEU A 140 -19.34 10.49 -4.00
C LEU A 140 -20.24 10.79 -2.78
N THR A 141 -20.08 11.95 -2.12
CA THR A 141 -20.92 12.37 -0.99
C THR A 141 -22.36 12.72 -1.38
N LYS A 142 -22.67 12.88 -2.68
CA LYS A 142 -24.07 13.03 -3.15
C LYS A 142 -24.94 11.82 -2.85
N PHE A 143 -24.36 10.66 -2.63
CA PHE A 143 -25.08 9.43 -2.23
C PHE A 143 -25.08 9.30 -0.71
N LYS A 144 -26.27 9.38 -0.09
CA LYS A 144 -26.50 9.46 1.36
C LYS A 144 -25.74 8.42 2.21
N TYR A 145 -25.55 7.21 1.69
CA TYR A 145 -24.84 6.13 2.40
C TYR A 145 -23.35 6.02 2.07
N ILE A 146 -22.94 6.47 0.89
CA ILE A 146 -21.55 6.37 0.43
C ILE A 146 -20.66 7.34 1.20
N GLY A 147 -21.16 8.54 1.53
CA GLY A 147 -20.41 9.52 2.32
C GLY A 147 -20.03 9.02 3.71
N ALA A 148 -20.96 8.36 4.41
CA ALA A 148 -20.69 7.76 5.72
C ALA A 148 -19.66 6.62 5.62
N LEU A 149 -19.78 5.76 4.61
CA LEU A 149 -18.81 4.67 4.39
C LEU A 149 -17.40 5.19 4.10
N ILE A 150 -17.30 6.23 3.27
CA ILE A 150 -16.02 6.89 2.97
C ILE A 150 -15.40 7.47 4.24
N ALA A 151 -16.21 8.14 5.09
CA ALA A 151 -15.74 8.69 6.35
C ALA A 151 -15.21 7.60 7.29
N VAL A 152 -15.91 6.47 7.42
CA VAL A 152 -15.47 5.33 8.24
C VAL A 152 -14.15 4.76 7.71
N ILE A 153 -14.03 4.54 6.40
CA ILE A 153 -12.79 4.03 5.77
C ILE A 153 -11.65 5.02 5.98
N ALA A 154 -11.88 6.32 5.78
CA ALA A 154 -10.87 7.34 5.95
C ALA A 154 -10.38 7.44 7.40
N LEU A 155 -11.31 7.45 8.38
CA LEU A 155 -10.96 7.50 9.81
C LEU A 155 -10.23 6.22 10.25
N SER A 156 -10.67 5.05 9.81
CA SER A 156 -9.99 3.79 10.09
C SER A 156 -8.58 3.75 9.49
N GLY A 157 -8.43 4.20 8.23
CA GLY A 157 -7.13 4.30 7.58
C GLY A 157 -6.20 5.31 8.26
N PHE A 158 -6.75 6.42 8.74
CA PHE A 158 -5.99 7.42 9.51
C PHE A 158 -5.51 6.84 10.85
N ALA A 159 -6.39 6.19 11.62
CA ALA A 159 -6.03 5.53 12.86
C ALA A 159 -4.95 4.45 12.66
N GLN A 160 -5.10 3.63 11.61
CA GLN A 160 -4.12 2.61 11.26
C GLN A 160 -2.76 3.21 10.88
N SER A 161 -2.75 4.31 10.11
CA SER A 161 -1.51 5.00 9.74
C SER A 161 -0.82 5.62 10.96
N MET A 162 -1.59 6.19 11.91
CA MET A 162 -1.05 6.70 13.17
C MET A 162 -0.41 5.57 13.99
N LEU A 163 -1.09 4.43 14.12
CA LEU A 163 -0.58 3.27 14.84
C LEU A 163 0.76 2.81 14.25
N HIS A 164 0.83 2.61 12.94
CA HIS A 164 2.06 2.18 12.27
C HIS A 164 3.20 3.20 12.41
N SER A 165 2.91 4.49 12.35
CA SER A 165 3.93 5.54 12.46
C SER A 165 4.46 5.68 13.89
N THR A 166 3.59 5.52 14.90
CA THR A 166 3.96 5.67 16.31
C THR A 166 4.53 4.39 16.91
N TRP A 167 4.17 3.21 16.38
CA TRP A 167 4.59 1.92 16.92
C TRP A 167 6.10 1.82 17.14
N THR A 168 6.87 2.14 16.11
CA THR A 168 8.35 2.10 16.16
C THR A 168 8.91 3.05 17.21
N LEU A 169 8.40 4.29 17.26
CA LEU A 169 8.85 5.29 18.21
C LEU A 169 8.47 4.91 19.65
N PHE A 170 7.24 4.46 19.85
CA PHE A 170 6.73 4.05 21.15
C PHE A 170 7.49 2.84 21.72
N THR A 171 7.67 1.79 20.92
CA THR A 171 8.35 0.58 21.37
C THR A 171 9.85 0.83 21.63
N ASN A 172 10.50 1.65 20.83
CA ASN A 172 11.87 2.05 21.08
C ASN A 172 11.96 2.89 22.37
N PHE A 173 11.10 3.91 22.54
CA PHE A 173 11.12 4.79 23.71
C PHE A 173 10.73 4.06 24.99
N ARG A 174 9.69 3.25 24.96
CA ARG A 174 9.13 2.61 26.19
C ARG A 174 9.84 1.33 26.59
N PHE A 175 10.27 0.53 25.61
CA PHE A 175 10.82 -0.81 25.84
C PHE A 175 12.27 -0.96 25.38
N HIS A 176 12.87 0.10 24.82
CA HIS A 176 14.23 0.09 24.26
C HIS A 176 14.42 -1.02 23.20
N TRP A 177 13.35 -1.32 22.44
CA TRP A 177 13.42 -2.34 21.41
C TRP A 177 14.35 -1.92 20.28
N THR A 178 15.18 -2.86 19.85
CA THR A 178 16.04 -2.69 18.68
C THR A 178 15.21 -2.79 17.38
N PRO A 179 15.72 -2.35 16.24
CA PRO A 179 15.07 -2.52 14.95
C PRO A 179 14.64 -3.96 14.67
N PHE A 180 15.45 -4.95 15.11
CA PHE A 180 15.14 -6.36 14.99
C PHE A 180 13.88 -6.75 15.78
N ASN A 181 13.78 -6.36 17.04
CA ASN A 181 12.62 -6.65 17.88
C ASN A 181 11.33 -6.00 17.34
N ILE A 182 11.45 -4.77 16.85
CA ILE A 182 10.35 -4.05 16.19
C ILE A 182 9.92 -4.79 14.92
N GLY A 183 10.88 -5.17 14.08
CA GLY A 183 10.63 -5.97 12.88
C GLY A 183 9.92 -7.28 13.19
N LEU A 184 10.40 -8.02 14.21
CA LEU A 184 9.78 -9.27 14.65
C LEU A 184 8.34 -9.10 15.13
N SER A 185 8.05 -8.03 15.88
CA SER A 185 6.68 -7.73 16.34
C SER A 185 5.73 -7.49 15.16
N LEU A 186 6.18 -6.80 14.12
CA LEU A 186 5.41 -6.55 12.90
C LEU A 186 5.23 -7.82 12.06
N VAL A 187 6.22 -8.72 12.05
CA VAL A 187 6.09 -10.06 11.43
C VAL A 187 5.00 -10.85 12.11
N VAL A 188 4.98 -10.91 13.45
CA VAL A 188 3.93 -11.59 14.21
C VAL A 188 2.56 -11.00 13.88
N MET A 189 2.43 -9.68 13.84
CA MET A 189 1.20 -9.01 13.45
C MET A 189 0.79 -9.37 12.01
N GLY A 190 1.73 -9.41 11.07
CA GLY A 190 1.49 -9.84 9.69
C GLY A 190 1.00 -11.28 9.59
N LEU A 191 1.62 -12.20 10.34
CA LEU A 191 1.21 -13.62 10.39
C LEU A 191 -0.20 -13.78 10.94
N VAL A 192 -0.50 -13.13 12.07
CA VAL A 192 -1.86 -13.14 12.66
C VAL A 192 -2.88 -12.61 11.66
N THR A 193 -2.57 -11.49 11.01
CA THR A 193 -3.43 -10.90 9.97
C THR A 193 -3.67 -11.88 8.82
N ALA A 194 -2.62 -12.53 8.32
CA ALA A 194 -2.72 -13.52 7.25
C ALA A 194 -3.59 -14.73 7.66
N VAL A 195 -3.44 -15.24 8.86
CA VAL A 195 -4.26 -16.35 9.40
C VAL A 195 -5.73 -15.92 9.51
N VAL A 196 -5.99 -14.75 10.08
CA VAL A 196 -7.36 -14.23 10.23
C VAL A 196 -8.01 -14.02 8.86
N GLN A 197 -7.34 -13.33 7.94
CA GLN A 197 -7.89 -13.05 6.60
C GLN A 197 -8.00 -14.32 5.74
N GLY A 198 -7.02 -15.21 5.81
CA GLY A 198 -6.99 -16.41 4.97
C GLY A 198 -7.96 -17.50 5.42
N PHE A 199 -8.08 -17.72 6.72
CA PHE A 199 -8.82 -18.88 7.25
C PHE A 199 -10.08 -18.50 8.06
N LEU A 200 -9.99 -17.48 8.92
CA LEU A 200 -11.09 -17.13 9.82
C LEU A 200 -12.17 -16.28 9.15
N LEU A 201 -11.79 -15.37 8.27
CA LEU A 201 -12.72 -14.40 7.69
C LEU A 201 -13.92 -15.06 7.02
N LYS A 202 -13.72 -16.13 6.23
CA LYS A 202 -14.81 -16.87 5.59
C LYS A 202 -15.78 -17.51 6.60
N LYS A 203 -15.24 -18.04 7.71
CA LYS A 203 -16.07 -18.64 8.77
C LYS A 203 -16.85 -17.57 9.53
N LEU A 204 -16.18 -16.46 9.86
CA LEU A 204 -16.80 -15.33 10.58
C LEU A 204 -17.89 -14.65 9.75
N LEU A 205 -17.68 -14.48 8.44
CA LEU A 205 -18.69 -13.96 7.52
C LEU A 205 -19.93 -14.82 7.46
N LYS A 206 -19.78 -16.16 7.47
CA LYS A 206 -20.93 -17.09 7.52
C LYS A 206 -21.69 -17.04 8.83
N LEU A 207 -20.99 -16.81 9.95
CA LEU A 207 -21.60 -16.82 11.29
C LEU A 207 -22.30 -15.49 11.63
N PHE A 208 -21.66 -14.37 11.33
CA PHE A 208 -22.10 -13.05 11.80
C PHE A 208 -22.68 -12.16 10.70
N GLY A 209 -22.40 -12.49 9.44
CA GLY A 209 -22.73 -11.61 8.31
C GLY A 209 -21.81 -10.38 8.22
N GLU A 210 -21.84 -9.72 7.06
CA GLU A 210 -20.90 -8.61 6.75
C GLU A 210 -21.07 -7.42 7.71
N GLN A 211 -22.29 -6.99 7.98
CA GLN A 211 -22.56 -5.79 8.78
C GLN A 211 -22.11 -5.93 10.23
N LYS A 212 -22.42 -7.08 10.86
CA LYS A 212 -22.02 -7.33 12.25
C LYS A 212 -20.51 -7.50 12.37
N LEU A 213 -19.88 -8.15 11.38
CA LEU A 213 -18.43 -8.35 11.38
C LEU A 213 -17.67 -7.03 11.27
N ILE A 214 -18.15 -6.09 10.46
CA ILE A 214 -17.59 -4.73 10.38
C ILE A 214 -17.70 -4.02 11.74
N LEU A 215 -18.86 -4.09 12.38
CA LEU A 215 -19.06 -3.46 13.70
C LEU A 215 -18.14 -4.07 14.77
N TYR A 216 -18.01 -5.38 14.79
CA TYR A 216 -17.09 -6.06 15.73
C TYR A 216 -15.63 -5.70 15.47
N GLY A 217 -15.23 -5.61 14.18
CA GLY A 217 -13.88 -5.18 13.81
C GLY A 217 -13.57 -3.74 14.23
N LEU A 218 -14.50 -2.82 14.00
CA LEU A 218 -14.34 -1.43 14.43
C LEU A 218 -14.36 -1.31 15.97
N GLY A 219 -15.24 -2.04 16.65
CA GLY A 219 -15.32 -2.05 18.10
C GLY A 219 -14.06 -2.61 18.75
N SER A 220 -13.51 -3.72 18.24
CA SER A 220 -12.24 -4.28 18.75
C SER A 220 -11.07 -3.34 18.52
N GLY A 221 -11.01 -2.65 17.35
CA GLY A 221 -9.99 -1.67 17.08
C GLY A 221 -10.06 -0.40 17.93
N ALA A 222 -11.24 -0.07 18.47
CA ALA A 222 -11.41 1.06 19.38
C ALA A 222 -11.04 0.73 20.84
N LEU A 223 -10.99 -0.57 21.19
CA LEU A 223 -10.63 -1.05 22.54
C LEU A 223 -9.14 -1.42 22.66
N ALA A 224 -8.42 -1.54 21.53
CA ALA A 224 -7.00 -1.87 21.47
C ALA A 224 -6.11 -0.64 21.60
#